data_92335618cc95b559d77c339d5a3e274f
#
_entry.id   92335618cc95b559d77c339d5a3e274f
#
_cell.length_a   1.000
_cell.length_b   1.000
_cell.length_c   1.000
_cell.angle_alpha   90.00
_cell.angle_beta   90.00
_cell.angle_gamma   90.00
#
_symmetry.space_group_name_H-M   'P 1'
#
loop_
_entity.id
_entity.type
_entity.pdbx_description
1 polymer ?
#
loop_
_entity_poly.entity_id
_entity_poly.type
_entity_poly.pdbx_seq_one_letter_code
_entity_poly.pdbx_strand_id
1 'polypeptide(L)'
;LGDVYKRQMLNLFGHTGRETTLRIRPDCFKCQKCGSFFISTAFLCCGTATDPEKEYNIEFLSPRHSLSQQLEGILAQYEFNPHRAVRKGANTVYVKSSDHLEDLLTFMGAGNAAMRIMEQRMYNDMRNKTNRLSNCETANMGKTVQAAVQVRLAIEMLEEAGALETLPKP
;
A
#
# COMPACT_ATOMS: atom_id res chain seq x y z
N LEU A 1 -28.43 7.02 31.81
CA LEU A 1 -28.91 7.43 30.46
C LEU A 1 -28.07 6.80 29.32
N GLY A 2 -26.75 6.78 29.40
CA GLY A 2 -25.87 6.20 28.33
C GLY A 2 -26.10 4.72 28.04
N ASP A 3 -26.39 3.91 29.04
CA ASP A 3 -26.61 2.46 28.87
C ASP A 3 -27.97 2.13 28.26
N VAL A 4 -28.99 2.98 28.50
CA VAL A 4 -30.31 2.81 27.88
C VAL A 4 -30.23 3.13 26.38
N TYR A 5 -29.53 4.18 25.99
CA TYR A 5 -29.30 4.50 24.58
C TYR A 5 -28.47 3.44 23.88
N LYS A 6 -27.39 2.91 24.47
CA LYS A 6 -26.62 1.81 23.95
C LYS A 6 -27.50 0.56 23.75
N ARG A 7 -28.33 0.20 24.69
CA ARG A 7 -29.29 -0.92 24.58
C ARG A 7 -30.30 -0.69 23.45
N GLN A 8 -30.86 0.54 23.37
CA GLN A 8 -31.79 0.87 22.28
C GLN A 8 -31.14 0.83 20.92
N MET A 9 -29.91 1.33 20.75
CA MET A 9 -29.15 1.19 19.51
C MET A 9 -28.84 -0.26 19.18
N LEU A 10 -28.41 -1.06 20.15
CA LEU A 10 -28.16 -2.49 19.96
C LEU A 10 -29.44 -3.25 19.58
N ASN A 11 -30.60 -2.91 20.16
CA ASN A 11 -31.87 -3.49 19.79
C ASN A 11 -32.36 -3.05 18.42
N LEU A 12 -32.13 -1.80 18.01
CA LEU A 12 -32.39 -1.30 16.67
C LEU A 12 -31.58 -2.07 15.61
N PHE A 13 -30.36 -2.46 15.96
CA PHE A 13 -29.51 -3.30 15.11
C PHE A 13 -29.76 -4.81 15.32
N GLY A 14 -30.80 -5.19 16.08
CA GLY A 14 -31.22 -6.59 16.29
C GLY A 14 -30.28 -7.40 17.17
N HIS A 15 -29.43 -6.74 17.95
CA HIS A 15 -28.65 -7.40 18.99
C HIS A 15 -29.49 -7.45 20.29
N THR A 16 -29.95 -8.63 20.65
CA THR A 16 -30.49 -8.84 21.97
C THR A 16 -29.35 -8.95 22.96
N GLY A 17 -29.48 -8.30 24.15
CA GLY A 17 -28.41 -8.27 25.15
C GLY A 17 -27.98 -9.62 25.74
N ARG A 18 -28.47 -10.73 25.17
CA ARG A 18 -28.12 -12.12 25.48
C ARG A 18 -27.17 -12.75 24.44
N GLU A 19 -26.88 -12.07 23.33
CA GLU A 19 -25.94 -12.63 22.34
C GLU A 19 -24.51 -12.53 22.85
N THR A 20 -23.91 -13.66 23.12
CA THR A 20 -22.49 -13.80 23.49
C THR A 20 -21.55 -13.66 22.28
N THR A 21 -22.08 -13.80 21.07
CA THR A 21 -21.34 -13.69 19.82
C THR A 21 -21.63 -12.34 19.14
N LEU A 22 -20.64 -11.46 19.15
CA LEU A 22 -20.70 -10.22 18.36
C LEU A 22 -20.61 -10.57 16.87
N ARG A 23 -21.62 -10.16 16.10
CA ARG A 23 -21.64 -10.31 14.63
C ARG A 23 -21.92 -8.96 13.98
N ILE A 24 -21.31 -8.75 12.83
CA ILE A 24 -21.69 -7.66 11.95
C ILE A 24 -22.90 -8.14 11.15
N ARG A 25 -24.00 -7.39 11.16
CA ARG A 25 -25.22 -7.76 10.44
C ARG A 25 -25.22 -7.12 9.05
N PRO A 26 -25.12 -7.91 7.98
CA PRO A 26 -25.15 -7.39 6.60
C PRO A 26 -26.43 -6.63 6.27
N ASP A 27 -27.56 -7.01 6.88
CA ASP A 27 -28.87 -6.40 6.67
C ASP A 27 -28.93 -4.90 7.04
N CYS A 28 -27.93 -4.43 7.80
CA CYS A 28 -27.80 -3.01 8.17
C CYS A 28 -27.22 -2.17 7.02
N PHE A 29 -26.57 -2.79 6.03
CA PHE A 29 -25.95 -2.11 4.90
C PHE A 29 -26.92 -1.98 3.72
N LYS A 30 -27.94 -1.11 3.85
CA LYS A 30 -28.95 -0.92 2.82
C LYS A 30 -28.50 -0.03 1.65
N CYS A 31 -27.42 0.69 1.80
CA CYS A 31 -26.88 1.60 0.79
C CYS A 31 -25.36 1.79 0.99
N GLN A 32 -24.72 2.33 -0.03
CA GLN A 32 -23.28 2.61 -0.02
C GLN A 32 -22.85 3.51 1.16
N LYS A 33 -23.67 4.50 1.53
CA LYS A 33 -23.41 5.38 2.68
C LYS A 33 -23.37 4.61 4.00
N CYS A 34 -24.22 3.59 4.18
CA CYS A 34 -24.20 2.75 5.38
C CYS A 34 -22.86 2.03 5.54
N GLY A 35 -22.33 1.49 4.45
CA GLY A 35 -21.01 0.85 4.43
C GLY A 35 -19.88 1.83 4.73
N SER A 36 -19.91 3.01 4.13
CA SER A 36 -18.94 4.07 4.37
C SER A 36 -18.91 4.48 5.84
N PHE A 37 -20.05 4.77 6.45
CA PHE A 37 -20.14 5.11 7.87
C PHE A 37 -19.69 3.97 8.78
N PHE A 38 -20.03 2.73 8.43
CA PHE A 38 -19.60 1.58 9.21
C PHE A 38 -18.08 1.43 9.21
N ILE A 39 -17.45 1.47 8.02
CA ILE A 39 -16.00 1.31 7.88
C ILE A 39 -15.26 2.48 8.55
N SER A 40 -15.76 3.72 8.40
CA SER A 40 -15.21 4.90 9.10
C SER A 40 -15.25 4.73 10.61
N THR A 41 -16.39 4.27 11.15
CA THR A 41 -16.54 4.04 12.59
C THR A 41 -15.65 2.90 13.07
N ALA A 42 -15.56 1.80 12.29
CA ALA A 42 -14.65 0.70 12.61
C ALA A 42 -13.19 1.17 12.63
N PHE A 43 -12.79 2.03 11.67
CA PHE A 43 -11.45 2.61 11.67
C PHE A 43 -11.17 3.46 12.91
N LEU A 44 -12.11 4.30 13.32
CA LEU A 44 -11.98 5.12 14.54
C LEU A 44 -11.90 4.27 15.83
N CYS A 45 -12.54 3.10 15.84
CA CYS A 45 -12.55 2.21 17.01
C CYS A 45 -11.31 1.29 17.09
N CYS A 46 -10.85 0.78 15.99
CA CYS A 46 -9.82 -0.28 15.95
C CYS A 46 -8.86 -0.19 14.76
N GLY A 47 -8.93 0.91 14.01
CA GLY A 47 -8.07 1.15 12.85
C GLY A 47 -6.76 1.84 13.21
N THR A 48 -5.74 1.54 12.45
CA THR A 48 -4.46 2.25 12.45
C THR A 48 -4.00 2.45 11.01
N ALA A 49 -3.37 3.59 10.73
CA ALA A 49 -2.76 3.88 9.46
C ALA A 49 -1.25 4.10 9.66
N THR A 50 -0.46 3.53 8.78
CA THR A 50 0.98 3.74 8.79
C THR A 50 1.29 5.08 8.09
N ASP A 51 2.39 5.69 8.48
CA ASP A 51 2.91 6.90 7.84
C ASP A 51 3.19 6.63 6.34
N PRO A 52 2.59 7.40 5.42
CA PRO A 52 2.75 7.20 3.98
C PRO A 52 4.19 7.32 3.48
N GLU A 53 5.07 8.01 4.23
CA GLU A 53 6.50 8.10 3.91
C GLU A 53 7.22 6.75 4.06
N LYS A 54 6.69 5.87 4.90
CA LYS A 54 7.28 4.57 5.22
C LYS A 54 6.60 3.43 4.48
N GLU A 55 5.30 3.32 4.60
CA GLU A 55 4.54 2.21 4.03
C GLU A 55 3.06 2.60 3.84
N TYR A 56 2.46 2.13 2.74
CA TYR A 56 1.02 2.28 2.50
C TYR A 56 0.29 1.12 3.15
N ASN A 57 -0.26 1.33 4.35
CA ASN A 57 -0.95 0.28 5.09
C ASN A 57 -2.01 0.87 6.02
N ILE A 58 -3.23 0.34 5.94
CA ILE A 58 -4.32 0.56 6.88
C ILE A 58 -4.67 -0.78 7.50
N GLU A 59 -4.70 -0.85 8.82
CA GLU A 59 -4.99 -2.05 9.58
C GLU A 59 -6.19 -1.84 10.50
N PHE A 60 -7.00 -2.89 10.64
CA PHE A 60 -8.09 -2.98 11.60
C PHE A 60 -7.79 -4.13 12.56
N LEU A 61 -7.65 -3.83 13.83
CA LEU A 61 -7.33 -4.80 14.86
C LEU A 61 -8.61 -5.34 15.50
N SER A 62 -8.82 -6.66 15.45
CA SER A 62 -9.97 -7.30 16.06
C SER A 62 -9.54 -8.40 17.04
N PRO A 63 -10.06 -8.38 18.28
CA PRO A 63 -9.76 -9.46 19.23
C PRO A 63 -10.43 -10.78 18.86
N ARG A 64 -11.44 -10.75 17.98
CA ARG A 64 -12.24 -11.91 17.60
C ARG A 64 -12.06 -12.28 16.14
N HIS A 65 -11.77 -13.57 15.90
CA HIS A 65 -11.60 -14.10 14.55
C HIS A 65 -12.87 -13.93 13.67
N SER A 66 -14.05 -14.18 14.23
CA SER A 66 -15.31 -14.04 13.50
C SER A 66 -15.58 -12.59 13.01
N LEU A 67 -15.24 -11.59 13.84
CA LEU A 67 -15.40 -10.19 13.45
C LEU A 67 -14.38 -9.78 12.37
N SER A 68 -13.14 -10.25 12.46
CA SER A 68 -12.14 -9.98 11.43
C SER A 68 -12.53 -10.59 10.09
N GLN A 69 -13.09 -11.81 10.10
CA GLN A 69 -13.57 -12.46 8.88
C GLN A 69 -14.76 -11.71 8.25
N GLN A 70 -15.70 -11.24 9.07
CA GLN A 70 -16.84 -10.47 8.57
C GLN A 70 -16.41 -9.09 8.04
N LEU A 71 -15.48 -8.42 8.71
CA LEU A 71 -14.94 -7.15 8.24
C LEU A 71 -14.17 -7.30 6.93
N GLU A 72 -13.36 -8.36 6.80
CA GLU A 72 -12.70 -8.72 5.54
C GLU A 72 -13.74 -8.88 4.40
N GLY A 73 -14.82 -9.63 4.65
CA GLY A 73 -15.90 -9.79 3.67
C GLY A 73 -16.58 -8.49 3.27
N ILE A 74 -16.79 -7.58 4.23
CA ILE A 74 -17.37 -6.25 3.94
C ILE A 74 -16.41 -5.41 3.10
N LEU A 75 -15.13 -5.35 3.46
CA LEU A 75 -14.12 -4.60 2.68
C LEU A 75 -13.96 -5.18 1.27
N ALA A 76 -14.01 -6.50 1.13
CA ALA A 76 -13.95 -7.19 -0.17
C ALA A 76 -15.17 -6.86 -1.05
N GLN A 77 -16.36 -6.70 -0.47
CA GLN A 77 -17.59 -6.28 -1.17
C GLN A 77 -17.44 -4.90 -1.84
N TYR A 78 -16.61 -4.03 -1.28
CA TYR A 78 -16.29 -2.70 -1.82
C TYR A 78 -14.98 -2.68 -2.61
N GLU A 79 -14.44 -3.85 -2.98
CA GLU A 79 -13.25 -4.01 -3.85
C GLU A 79 -11.94 -3.44 -3.27
N PHE A 80 -11.83 -3.28 -1.94
CA PHE A 80 -10.61 -2.76 -1.30
C PHE A 80 -9.49 -3.79 -1.14
N ASN A 81 -9.66 -5.01 -1.67
CA ASN A 81 -8.67 -6.09 -1.63
C ASN A 81 -8.04 -6.29 -0.23
N PRO A 82 -8.86 -6.56 0.80
CA PRO A 82 -8.37 -6.76 2.16
C PRO A 82 -7.60 -8.08 2.30
N HIS A 83 -6.67 -8.09 3.23
CA HIS A 83 -5.95 -9.28 3.66
C HIS A 83 -6.12 -9.48 5.15
N ARG A 84 -6.01 -10.74 5.61
CA ARG A 84 -6.10 -11.06 7.02
C ARG A 84 -4.83 -11.75 7.51
N ALA A 85 -4.37 -11.35 8.70
CA ALA A 85 -3.26 -11.96 9.39
C ALA A 85 -3.52 -12.05 10.89
N VAL A 86 -2.82 -12.94 11.57
CA VAL A 86 -2.76 -12.96 13.03
C VAL A 86 -1.41 -12.41 13.45
N ARG A 87 -1.41 -11.29 14.17
CA ARG A 87 -0.19 -10.65 14.66
C ARG A 87 -0.27 -10.49 16.17
N LYS A 88 0.73 -11.00 16.90
CA LYS A 88 0.81 -10.92 18.36
C LYS A 88 -0.47 -11.39 19.08
N GLY A 89 -1.11 -12.44 18.55
CA GLY A 89 -2.35 -12.99 19.11
C GLY A 89 -3.63 -12.23 18.77
N ALA A 90 -3.56 -11.14 18.02
CA ALA A 90 -4.72 -10.40 17.55
C ALA A 90 -4.97 -10.65 16.05
N ASN A 91 -6.25 -10.71 15.67
CA ASN A 91 -6.64 -10.82 14.28
C ASN A 91 -6.63 -9.42 13.65
N THR A 92 -5.87 -9.28 12.57
CA THR A 92 -5.71 -8.01 11.86
C THR A 92 -6.26 -8.17 10.45
N VAL A 93 -7.12 -7.25 10.03
CA VAL A 93 -7.52 -7.08 8.61
C VAL A 93 -6.78 -5.87 8.10
N TYR A 94 -6.13 -5.96 6.96
CA TYR A 94 -5.33 -4.87 6.44
C TYR A 94 -5.47 -4.71 4.92
N VAL A 95 -5.29 -3.47 4.46
CA VAL A 95 -5.22 -3.06 3.06
C VAL A 95 -3.85 -2.46 2.82
N LYS A 96 -3.14 -2.95 1.80
CA LYS A 96 -1.71 -2.69 1.60
C LYS A 96 -1.36 -2.21 0.19
N SER A 97 -2.20 -1.52 -0.49
CA SER A 97 -1.93 -0.96 -1.81
C SER A 97 -2.25 0.53 -1.79
N SER A 98 -1.40 1.36 -2.39
CA SER A 98 -1.65 2.81 -2.46
C SER A 98 -2.99 3.11 -3.11
N ASP A 99 -3.33 2.45 -4.22
CA ASP A 99 -4.58 2.67 -4.94
C ASP A 99 -5.80 2.33 -4.06
N HIS A 100 -5.80 1.14 -3.47
CA HIS A 100 -6.90 0.73 -2.58
C HIS A 100 -6.96 1.55 -1.28
N LEU A 101 -5.84 2.09 -0.80
CA LEU A 101 -5.84 2.99 0.34
C LEU A 101 -6.46 4.35 0.01
N GLU A 102 -6.15 4.92 -1.15
CA GLU A 102 -6.73 6.17 -1.64
C GLU A 102 -8.25 6.02 -1.75
N ASP A 103 -8.71 4.93 -2.37
CA ASP A 103 -10.12 4.61 -2.51
C ASP A 103 -10.81 4.38 -1.16
N LEU A 104 -10.19 3.62 -0.26
CA LEU A 104 -10.71 3.35 1.08
C LEU A 104 -10.84 4.63 1.90
N LEU A 105 -9.83 5.50 1.90
CA LEU A 105 -9.88 6.79 2.61
C LEU A 105 -10.94 7.71 2.02
N THR A 106 -11.05 7.76 0.70
CA THR A 106 -12.10 8.54 0.02
C THR A 106 -13.47 8.00 0.38
N PHE A 107 -13.65 6.69 0.38
CA PHE A 107 -14.88 6.03 0.77
C PHE A 107 -15.27 6.32 2.23
N MET A 108 -14.30 6.35 3.13
CA MET A 108 -14.50 6.74 4.53
C MET A 108 -14.76 8.24 4.73
N GLY A 109 -14.66 9.07 3.68
CA GLY A 109 -14.82 10.52 3.76
C GLY A 109 -13.56 11.27 4.21
N ALA A 110 -12.41 10.60 4.24
CA ALA A 110 -11.12 11.18 4.62
C ALA A 110 -10.35 11.73 3.40
N GLY A 111 -10.98 12.53 2.54
CA GLY A 111 -10.43 13.02 1.28
C GLY A 111 -9.08 13.74 1.42
N ASN A 112 -8.88 14.51 2.48
CA ASN A 112 -7.59 15.18 2.73
C ASN A 112 -6.46 14.16 2.99
N ALA A 113 -6.76 13.04 3.64
CA ALA A 113 -5.77 11.97 3.86
C ALA A 113 -5.48 11.20 2.57
N ALA A 114 -6.50 10.95 1.74
CA ALA A 114 -6.34 10.36 0.42
C ALA A 114 -5.43 11.22 -0.47
N MET A 115 -5.64 12.55 -0.50
CA MET A 115 -4.79 13.48 -1.25
C MET A 115 -3.33 13.43 -0.80
N ARG A 116 -3.07 13.36 0.49
CA ARG A 116 -1.69 13.24 1.01
C ARG A 116 -1.01 11.94 0.57
N ILE A 117 -1.74 10.82 0.53
CA ILE A 117 -1.19 9.55 0.03
C ILE A 117 -0.87 9.67 -1.46
N MET A 118 -1.76 10.26 -2.24
CA MET A 118 -1.57 10.49 -3.67
C MET A 118 -0.34 11.36 -3.95
N GLU A 119 -0.18 12.48 -3.23
CA GLU A 119 0.98 13.37 -3.34
C GLU A 119 2.28 12.63 -3.00
N GLN A 120 2.29 11.86 -1.90
CA GLN A 120 3.47 11.11 -1.49
C GLN A 120 3.84 10.01 -2.50
N ARG A 121 2.84 9.34 -3.08
CA ARG A 121 3.03 8.37 -4.15
C ARG A 121 3.67 9.01 -5.38
N MET A 122 3.13 10.12 -5.86
CA MET A 122 3.69 10.85 -7.00
C MET A 122 5.15 11.25 -6.75
N TYR A 123 5.46 11.75 -5.56
CA TYR A 123 6.82 12.09 -5.17
C TYR A 123 7.74 10.86 -5.19
N ASN A 124 7.31 9.75 -4.61
CA ASN A 124 8.08 8.50 -4.58
C ASN A 124 8.32 7.94 -5.98
N ASP A 125 7.32 7.98 -6.85
CA ASP A 125 7.42 7.51 -8.24
C ASP A 125 8.41 8.36 -9.03
N MET A 126 8.35 9.69 -8.88
CA MET A 126 9.28 10.61 -9.53
C MET A 126 10.72 10.37 -9.06
N ARG A 127 10.93 10.24 -7.75
CA ARG A 127 12.24 9.93 -7.17
C ARG A 127 12.79 8.59 -7.66
N ASN A 128 11.96 7.56 -7.69
CA ASN A 128 12.34 6.23 -8.16
C ASN A 128 12.70 6.24 -9.64
N LYS A 129 11.94 6.96 -10.46
CA LYS A 129 12.24 7.13 -11.90
C LYS A 129 13.58 7.84 -12.11
N THR A 130 13.82 8.92 -11.37
CA THR A 130 15.09 9.67 -11.43
C THR A 130 16.27 8.80 -11.01
N ASN A 131 16.14 8.05 -9.91
CA ASN A 131 17.18 7.15 -9.44
C ASN A 131 17.49 6.05 -10.46
N ARG A 132 16.47 5.46 -11.10
CA ARG A 132 16.66 4.44 -12.14
C ARG A 132 17.38 5.01 -13.35
N LEU A 133 17.03 6.22 -13.79
CA LEU A 133 17.68 6.90 -14.89
C LEU A 133 19.15 7.18 -14.58
N SER A 134 19.43 7.79 -13.42
CA SER A 134 20.79 8.10 -12.98
C SER A 134 21.67 6.83 -12.87
N ASN A 135 21.11 5.75 -12.30
CA ASN A 135 21.82 4.48 -12.21
C ASN A 135 22.13 3.89 -13.59
N CYS A 136 21.19 3.99 -14.55
CA CYS A 136 21.38 3.53 -15.91
C CYS A 136 22.48 4.34 -16.63
N GLU A 137 22.44 5.67 -16.51
CA GLU A 137 23.44 6.56 -17.10
C GLU A 137 24.85 6.30 -16.52
N THR A 138 24.95 6.16 -15.19
CA THR A 138 26.21 5.86 -14.50
C THR A 138 26.79 4.51 -14.96
N ALA A 139 25.95 3.47 -15.08
CA ALA A 139 26.38 2.16 -15.55
C ALA A 139 26.83 2.19 -17.01
N ASN A 140 26.14 2.94 -17.87
CA ASN A 140 26.51 3.09 -19.27
C ASN A 140 27.82 3.88 -19.43
N MET A 141 27.98 4.97 -18.68
CA MET A 141 29.22 5.75 -18.65
C MET A 141 30.41 4.88 -18.21
N GLY A 142 30.25 4.06 -17.16
CA GLY A 142 31.28 3.14 -16.70
C GLY A 142 31.69 2.15 -17.78
N LYS A 143 30.73 1.55 -18.50
CA LYS A 143 31.04 0.63 -19.63
C LYS A 143 31.77 1.33 -20.78
N THR A 144 31.31 2.54 -21.10
CA THR A 144 31.95 3.34 -22.18
C THR A 144 33.40 3.69 -21.84
N VAL A 145 33.66 4.12 -20.61
CA VAL A 145 35.03 4.44 -20.16
C VAL A 145 35.89 3.20 -20.14
N GLN A 146 35.40 2.05 -19.67
CA GLN A 146 36.16 0.80 -19.69
C GLN A 146 36.51 0.37 -21.14
N ALA A 147 35.55 0.45 -22.05
CA ALA A 147 35.80 0.14 -23.45
C ALA A 147 36.83 1.09 -24.06
N ALA A 148 36.74 2.38 -23.81
CA ALA A 148 37.72 3.37 -24.32
C ALA A 148 39.12 3.12 -23.77
N VAL A 149 39.26 2.75 -22.49
CA VAL A 149 40.55 2.40 -21.87
C VAL A 149 41.14 1.16 -22.53
N GLN A 150 40.34 0.12 -22.76
CA GLN A 150 40.80 -1.11 -23.42
C GLN A 150 41.27 -0.83 -24.86
N VAL A 151 40.51 -0.05 -25.62
CA VAL A 151 40.88 0.35 -26.99
C VAL A 151 42.17 1.14 -26.97
N ARG A 152 42.35 2.09 -26.08
CA ARG A 152 43.57 2.88 -25.95
C ARG A 152 44.79 2.01 -25.64
N LEU A 153 44.68 1.10 -24.67
CA LEU A 153 45.76 0.16 -24.34
C LEU A 153 46.12 -0.74 -25.52
N ALA A 154 45.12 -1.22 -26.28
CA ALA A 154 45.37 -2.01 -27.47
C ALA A 154 46.11 -1.20 -28.55
N ILE A 155 45.79 0.06 -28.75
CA ILE A 155 46.50 0.95 -29.71
C ILE A 155 47.94 1.18 -29.24
N GLU A 156 48.16 1.51 -27.96
CA GLU A 156 49.52 1.69 -27.41
C GLU A 156 50.37 0.44 -27.58
N MET A 157 49.85 -0.77 -27.37
CA MET A 157 50.56 -2.01 -27.63
C MET A 157 50.90 -2.24 -29.10
N LEU A 158 50.02 -1.87 -30.03
CA LEU A 158 50.23 -1.98 -31.46
C LEU A 158 51.27 -0.97 -31.96
N GLU A 159 51.29 0.24 -31.36
CA GLU A 159 52.33 1.26 -31.65
C GLU A 159 53.69 0.78 -31.22
N GLU A 160 53.82 0.28 -29.97
CA GLU A 160 55.08 -0.29 -29.46
C GLU A 160 55.61 -1.48 -30.29
N ALA A 161 54.69 -2.29 -30.81
CA ALA A 161 55.01 -3.41 -31.66
C ALA A 161 55.31 -3.04 -33.13
N GLY A 162 55.15 -1.78 -33.53
CA GLY A 162 55.32 -1.30 -34.94
C GLY A 162 54.29 -1.88 -35.91
N ALA A 163 53.17 -2.45 -35.38
CA ALA A 163 52.20 -3.21 -36.18
C ALA A 163 51.01 -2.35 -36.67
N LEU A 164 50.98 -1.06 -36.37
CA LEU A 164 49.90 -0.15 -36.76
C LEU A 164 49.71 0.00 -38.27
N GLU A 165 50.80 -0.07 -39.02
CA GLU A 165 50.78 0.04 -40.52
C GLU A 165 50.27 -1.23 -41.18
N THR A 166 50.20 -2.36 -40.47
CA THR A 166 49.73 -3.65 -41.00
C THR A 166 48.23 -3.85 -40.89
N LEU A 167 47.51 -2.92 -40.20
CA LEU A 167 46.06 -2.99 -40.05
C LEU A 167 45.34 -2.68 -41.38
N PRO A 168 44.29 -3.42 -41.73
CA PRO A 168 43.47 -3.10 -42.89
C PRO A 168 42.84 -1.71 -42.75
N LYS A 169 43.02 -0.90 -43.77
CA LYS A 169 42.34 0.39 -43.85
C LYS A 169 40.84 0.19 -44.00
N PRO A 170 39.98 0.99 -43.29
CA PRO A 170 38.53 0.89 -43.35
C PRO A 170 37.99 1.15 -44.77
#